data_7871a0b61872f0ce8505000c3a6ec806
#
_entry.id   7871a0b61872f0ce8505000c3a6ec806
#
_cell.length_a   1.000
_cell.length_b   1.000
_cell.length_c   1.000
_cell.angle_alpha   90.00
_cell.angle_beta   90.00
_cell.angle_gamma   90.00
#
_symmetry.space_group_name_H-M   'P 1'
#
loop_
_entity.id
_entity.type
_entity.pdbx_description
1 polymer ?
#
loop_
_entity_poly.entity_id
_entity_poly.type
_entity_poly.pdbx_seq_one_letter_code
_entity_poly.pdbx_strand_id
1 'polypeptide(L)'
;VSAILKLCNETKTPVIPRGGGTGACGAAIPTVPSIIMSMERFREILEVDETNMMVTCQTGVTLAKLNEYLDEHVHALYFPCHPGDEGAQMGGMAIENAGGVRAVKHGIMRNYIKGMKVALPSGQVVQLGGKLVKNNMGYDLMHLLIGSEGTLAVVLEVTLKLYPRLDYTGALVCSFKNTESVAAVQRQGIIPLAVEYMDRMIAVETAEKISKTWPMSDEGKVDLIYMVEEATEDALYETAGTIAETCEAHGALNSVIAENDKDQRNILEVRSN
;
A
#
# COMPACT_ATOMS: atom_id res chain seq x y z
N VAL A 1 -7.18 -16.81 20.57
CA VAL A 1 -5.75 -16.50 20.40
C VAL A 1 -5.02 -16.63 21.72
N SER A 2 -5.38 -15.85 22.75
CA SER A 2 -4.70 -15.78 24.05
C SER A 2 -4.46 -17.16 24.71
N ALA A 3 -5.47 -18.02 24.80
CA ALA A 3 -5.36 -19.36 25.40
C ALA A 3 -4.38 -20.27 24.61
N ILE A 4 -4.40 -20.18 23.29
CA ILE A 4 -3.47 -20.95 22.42
C ILE A 4 -2.04 -20.48 22.66
N LEU A 5 -1.78 -19.16 22.63
CA LEU A 5 -0.44 -18.62 22.88
C LEU A 5 0.09 -19.01 24.27
N LYS A 6 -0.75 -18.98 25.30
CA LYS A 6 -0.40 -19.40 26.65
C LYS A 6 0.08 -20.85 26.68
N LEU A 7 -0.74 -21.76 26.13
CA LEU A 7 -0.41 -23.18 26.04
C LEU A 7 0.89 -23.40 25.23
N CYS A 8 1.03 -22.74 24.07
CA CYS A 8 2.20 -22.86 23.23
C CYS A 8 3.47 -22.34 23.93
N ASN A 9 3.35 -21.27 24.72
CA ASN A 9 4.47 -20.78 25.52
C ASN A 9 4.88 -21.77 26.63
N GLU A 10 3.93 -22.40 27.29
CA GLU A 10 4.17 -23.44 28.31
C GLU A 10 4.83 -24.66 27.68
N THR A 11 4.35 -25.13 26.54
CA THR A 11 4.85 -26.31 25.83
C THR A 11 6.06 -26.05 24.94
N LYS A 12 6.50 -24.79 24.81
CA LYS A 12 7.54 -24.34 23.88
C LYS A 12 7.25 -24.69 22.42
N THR A 13 5.97 -24.72 22.04
CA THR A 13 5.53 -25.00 20.69
C THR A 13 5.53 -23.69 19.87
N PRO A 14 6.28 -23.61 18.76
CA PRO A 14 6.26 -22.42 17.90
C PRO A 14 4.86 -22.15 17.31
N VAL A 15 4.52 -20.87 17.20
CA VAL A 15 3.26 -20.41 16.60
C VAL A 15 3.58 -19.46 15.46
N ILE A 16 2.96 -19.68 14.31
CA ILE A 16 3.07 -18.83 13.13
C ILE A 16 1.69 -18.23 12.84
N PRO A 17 1.48 -16.92 13.12
CA PRO A 17 0.27 -16.23 12.69
C PRO A 17 0.26 -16.15 11.16
N ARG A 18 -0.85 -16.55 10.52
CA ARG A 18 -1.01 -16.48 9.07
C ARG A 18 -2.22 -15.63 8.70
N GLY A 19 -1.96 -14.59 7.93
CA GLY A 19 -2.99 -13.80 7.24
C GLY A 19 -3.33 -14.38 5.87
N GLY A 20 -3.39 -13.57 4.81
CA GLY A 20 -3.64 -14.01 3.43
C GLY A 20 -2.53 -14.89 2.82
N GLY A 21 -1.32 -14.83 3.36
CA GLY A 21 -0.18 -15.57 2.82
C GLY A 21 0.37 -14.98 1.51
N THR A 22 0.09 -13.72 1.23
CA THR A 22 0.47 -13.00 0.00
C THR A 22 1.91 -12.47 0.02
N GLY A 23 2.56 -12.47 1.18
CA GLY A 23 3.92 -11.94 1.35
C GLY A 23 4.98 -12.83 0.69
N ALA A 24 5.90 -12.21 -0.06
CA ALA A 24 6.98 -12.89 -0.77
C ALA A 24 8.16 -13.30 0.15
N CYS A 25 8.25 -12.75 1.37
CA CYS A 25 9.36 -12.98 2.30
C CYS A 25 9.31 -14.36 3.00
N GLY A 26 8.18 -15.08 2.91
CA GLY A 26 8.04 -16.40 3.48
C GLY A 26 7.77 -16.44 5.00
N ALA A 27 7.43 -15.32 5.63
CA ALA A 27 7.17 -15.23 7.08
C ALA A 27 6.06 -16.18 7.58
N ALA A 28 5.12 -16.56 6.72
CA ALA A 28 4.05 -17.51 7.04
C ALA A 28 4.43 -18.98 6.84
N ILE A 29 5.67 -19.29 6.45
CA ILE A 29 6.14 -20.65 6.15
C ILE A 29 6.82 -21.25 7.38
N PRO A 30 6.33 -22.37 7.94
CA PRO A 30 6.98 -23.02 9.06
C PRO A 30 8.29 -23.69 8.64
N THR A 31 9.38 -23.41 9.35
CA THR A 31 10.67 -24.07 9.16
C THR A 31 10.90 -25.20 10.17
N VAL A 32 10.06 -25.29 11.17
CA VAL A 32 10.04 -26.33 12.21
C VAL A 32 8.59 -26.76 12.50
N PRO A 33 8.32 -27.90 13.12
CA PRO A 33 6.98 -28.26 13.55
C PRO A 33 6.35 -27.15 14.39
N SER A 34 5.25 -26.58 13.91
CA SER A 34 4.65 -25.34 14.44
C SER A 34 3.12 -25.38 14.36
N ILE A 35 2.45 -24.59 15.17
CA ILE A 35 1.02 -24.33 15.02
C ILE A 35 0.86 -23.11 14.09
N ILE A 36 0.18 -23.30 12.96
CA ILE A 36 -0.24 -22.20 12.09
C ILE A 36 -1.57 -21.66 12.60
N MET A 37 -1.56 -20.40 13.00
CA MET A 37 -2.75 -19.71 13.49
C MET A 37 -3.35 -18.86 12.38
N SER A 38 -4.35 -19.39 11.66
CA SER A 38 -5.06 -18.63 10.63
C SER A 38 -5.88 -17.50 11.25
N MET A 39 -5.69 -16.29 10.72
CA MET A 39 -6.40 -15.09 11.14
C MET A 39 -7.62 -14.77 10.26
N GLU A 40 -7.95 -15.58 9.27
CA GLU A 40 -9.03 -15.37 8.29
C GLU A 40 -10.42 -15.16 8.90
N ARG A 41 -10.65 -15.65 10.14
CA ARG A 41 -11.94 -15.47 10.83
C ARG A 41 -12.09 -14.12 11.50
N PHE A 42 -11.01 -13.33 11.63
CA PHE A 42 -11.00 -11.98 12.17
C PHE A 42 -11.24 -10.96 11.04
N ARG A 43 -12.45 -10.89 10.52
CA ARG A 43 -12.79 -10.19 9.27
C ARG A 43 -13.84 -9.08 9.39
N GLU A 44 -13.98 -8.52 10.58
CA GLU A 44 -14.96 -7.46 10.83
C GLU A 44 -14.31 -6.08 10.76
N ILE A 45 -14.98 -5.13 10.08
CA ILE A 45 -14.72 -3.70 10.20
C ILE A 45 -15.52 -3.27 11.40
N LEU A 46 -14.82 -2.85 12.46
CA LEU A 46 -15.42 -2.61 13.78
C LEU A 46 -16.02 -1.20 13.88
N GLU A 47 -15.34 -0.22 13.29
CA GLU A 47 -15.72 1.18 13.34
C GLU A 47 -15.09 1.97 12.19
N VAL A 48 -15.86 2.89 11.60
CA VAL A 48 -15.32 3.98 10.79
C VAL A 48 -15.64 5.29 11.46
N ASP A 49 -14.61 6.04 11.80
CA ASP A 49 -14.68 7.36 12.42
C ASP A 49 -14.36 8.42 11.36
N GLU A 50 -15.39 8.87 10.66
CA GLU A 50 -15.26 9.85 9.57
C GLU A 50 -14.72 11.19 10.08
N THR A 51 -15.08 11.60 11.29
CA THR A 51 -14.64 12.86 11.90
C THR A 51 -13.14 12.88 12.12
N ASN A 52 -12.57 11.76 12.59
CA ASN A 52 -11.14 11.62 12.82
C ASN A 52 -10.41 11.00 11.62
N MET A 53 -11.13 10.65 10.55
CA MET A 53 -10.62 9.97 9.36
C MET A 53 -9.84 8.70 9.73
N MET A 54 -10.49 7.80 10.48
CA MET A 54 -9.88 6.56 10.93
C MET A 54 -10.84 5.39 10.79
N VAL A 55 -10.28 4.20 10.54
CA VAL A 55 -11.01 2.94 10.55
C VAL A 55 -10.35 1.99 11.53
N THR A 56 -11.14 1.29 12.32
CA THR A 56 -10.67 0.18 13.16
C THR A 56 -11.25 -1.12 12.62
N CYS A 57 -10.38 -2.05 12.31
CA CYS A 57 -10.76 -3.35 11.76
C CYS A 57 -9.95 -4.49 12.35
N GLN A 58 -10.49 -5.70 12.25
CA GLN A 58 -9.82 -6.92 12.64
C GLN A 58 -8.72 -7.31 11.63
N THR A 59 -7.73 -8.01 12.11
CA THR A 59 -6.49 -8.38 11.43
C THR A 59 -6.68 -9.12 10.09
N GLY A 60 -7.74 -9.91 9.96
CA GLY A 60 -8.05 -10.71 8.76
C GLY A 60 -8.94 -10.00 7.72
N VAL A 61 -9.26 -8.73 7.91
CA VAL A 61 -9.88 -7.90 6.87
C VAL A 61 -8.89 -7.75 5.72
N THR A 62 -9.32 -8.09 4.50
CA THR A 62 -8.49 -7.91 3.29
C THR A 62 -8.52 -6.46 2.81
N LEU A 63 -7.52 -6.07 2.03
CA LEU A 63 -7.49 -4.76 1.39
C LEU A 63 -8.72 -4.56 0.49
N ALA A 64 -9.06 -5.57 -0.34
CA ALA A 64 -10.28 -5.54 -1.16
C ALA A 64 -11.53 -5.24 -0.34
N LYS A 65 -11.74 -5.98 0.75
CA LYS A 65 -12.90 -5.78 1.61
C LYS A 65 -12.94 -4.40 2.27
N LEU A 66 -11.78 -3.88 2.69
CA LEU A 66 -11.71 -2.54 3.26
C LEU A 66 -12.07 -1.47 2.21
N ASN A 67 -11.53 -1.58 1.01
CA ASN A 67 -11.80 -0.65 -0.08
C ASN A 67 -13.28 -0.69 -0.49
N GLU A 68 -13.83 -1.89 -0.72
CA GLU A 68 -15.26 -2.10 -1.02
C GLU A 68 -16.16 -1.45 0.03
N TYR A 69 -15.87 -1.68 1.31
CA TYR A 69 -16.64 -1.09 2.40
C TYR A 69 -16.57 0.45 2.41
N LEU A 70 -15.38 1.02 2.20
CA LEU A 70 -15.22 2.48 2.13
C LEU A 70 -15.91 3.06 0.91
N ASP A 71 -15.84 2.40 -0.24
CA ASP A 71 -16.52 2.82 -1.47
C ASP A 71 -18.05 2.79 -1.35
N GLU A 72 -18.60 1.83 -0.62
CA GLU A 72 -20.04 1.70 -0.42
C GLU A 72 -20.61 2.62 0.67
N HIS A 73 -19.84 2.92 1.73
CA HIS A 73 -20.37 3.55 2.93
C HIS A 73 -19.73 4.90 3.26
N VAL A 74 -18.51 5.18 2.77
CA VAL A 74 -17.71 6.37 3.18
C VAL A 74 -17.00 6.96 1.96
N HIS A 75 -17.74 7.39 0.95
CA HIS A 75 -17.22 7.83 -0.35
C HIS A 75 -16.14 8.93 -0.28
N ALA A 76 -16.16 9.77 0.77
CA ALA A 76 -15.24 10.89 0.91
C ALA A 76 -13.83 10.48 1.37
N LEU A 77 -13.65 9.24 1.85
CA LEU A 77 -12.39 8.76 2.43
C LEU A 77 -11.90 7.49 1.73
N TYR A 78 -10.59 7.30 1.74
CA TYR A 78 -9.97 6.09 1.23
C TYR A 78 -8.74 5.67 2.03
N PHE A 79 -8.32 4.42 1.86
CA PHE A 79 -7.08 3.88 2.42
C PHE A 79 -6.03 3.78 1.31
N PRO A 80 -4.96 4.61 1.32
CA PRO A 80 -4.06 4.72 0.17
C PRO A 80 -3.02 3.61 0.03
N CYS A 81 -2.71 2.84 1.10
CA CYS A 81 -1.68 1.81 1.04
C CYS A 81 -2.15 0.63 0.15
N HIS A 82 -1.42 0.36 -0.93
CA HIS A 82 -1.75 -0.70 -1.88
C HIS A 82 -0.48 -1.52 -2.21
N PRO A 83 -0.26 -2.67 -1.54
CA PRO A 83 0.97 -3.46 -1.69
C PRO A 83 1.00 -4.32 -2.96
N GLY A 84 0.05 -4.18 -3.86
CA GLY A 84 -0.03 -4.92 -5.12
C GLY A 84 -0.96 -6.14 -5.07
N ASP A 85 -1.36 -6.63 -3.90
CA ASP A 85 -2.29 -7.75 -3.73
C ASP A 85 -3.46 -7.35 -2.84
N GLU A 86 -4.65 -7.33 -3.40
CA GLU A 86 -5.89 -6.97 -2.69
C GLU A 86 -6.35 -8.04 -1.69
N GLY A 87 -5.84 -9.26 -1.80
CA GLY A 87 -6.03 -10.33 -0.82
C GLY A 87 -5.18 -10.17 0.44
N ALA A 88 -4.24 -9.21 0.47
CA ALA A 88 -3.45 -8.89 1.65
C ALA A 88 -4.34 -8.52 2.83
N GLN A 89 -4.11 -9.14 3.99
CA GLN A 89 -4.87 -8.88 5.21
C GLN A 89 -4.21 -7.81 6.06
N MET A 90 -5.02 -6.96 6.72
CA MET A 90 -4.55 -5.80 7.47
C MET A 90 -3.51 -6.12 8.55
N GLY A 91 -3.64 -7.27 9.21
CA GLY A 91 -2.64 -7.72 10.20
C GLY A 91 -1.32 -8.12 9.57
N GLY A 92 -1.35 -8.82 8.43
CA GLY A 92 -0.16 -9.15 7.65
C GLY A 92 0.52 -7.87 7.14
N MET A 93 -0.25 -6.96 6.55
CA MET A 93 0.27 -5.66 6.10
C MET A 93 0.95 -4.87 7.22
N ALA A 94 0.37 -4.88 8.44
CA ALA A 94 0.96 -4.21 9.60
C ALA A 94 2.27 -4.85 10.04
N ILE A 95 2.29 -6.18 10.16
CA ILE A 95 3.44 -6.93 10.68
C ILE A 95 4.61 -6.96 9.69
N GLU A 96 4.34 -6.98 8.38
CA GLU A 96 5.34 -6.87 7.31
C GLU A 96 5.74 -5.41 7.03
N ASN A 97 5.02 -4.44 7.60
CA ASN A 97 5.16 -3.02 7.27
C ASN A 97 5.03 -2.77 5.75
N ALA A 98 3.97 -3.29 5.16
CA ALA A 98 3.78 -3.31 3.72
C ALA A 98 3.91 -1.93 3.09
N GLY A 99 4.61 -1.87 1.98
CA GLY A 99 4.69 -0.71 1.10
C GLY A 99 3.83 -0.91 -0.15
N GLY A 100 3.85 0.06 -1.06
CA GLY A 100 3.14 -0.04 -2.32
C GLY A 100 3.42 1.16 -3.22
N VAL A 101 2.83 1.16 -4.39
CA VAL A 101 3.07 2.15 -5.45
C VAL A 101 2.84 3.59 -5.02
N ARG A 102 1.91 3.83 -4.06
CA ARG A 102 1.58 5.17 -3.54
C ARG A 102 2.48 5.62 -2.38
N ALA A 103 3.55 4.86 -2.09
CA ALA A 103 4.42 5.15 -0.95
C ALA A 103 5.17 6.49 -1.09
N VAL A 104 5.41 6.97 -2.30
CA VAL A 104 6.09 8.25 -2.54
C VAL A 104 5.30 9.43 -1.97
N LYS A 105 3.96 9.41 -2.05
CA LYS A 105 3.09 10.46 -1.49
C LYS A 105 2.66 10.17 -0.06
N HIS A 106 2.25 8.96 0.22
CA HIS A 106 1.53 8.63 1.44
C HIS A 106 2.33 7.78 2.44
N GLY A 107 3.50 7.29 2.04
CA GLY A 107 4.32 6.43 2.89
C GLY A 107 3.86 4.96 2.86
N ILE A 108 4.37 4.20 3.82
CA ILE A 108 4.15 2.76 3.96
C ILE A 108 3.25 2.47 5.16
N MET A 109 2.92 1.21 5.43
CA MET A 109 1.92 0.81 6.43
C MET A 109 2.11 1.48 7.80
N ARG A 110 3.36 1.64 8.29
CA ARG A 110 3.64 2.33 9.57
C ARG A 110 3.15 3.76 9.66
N ASN A 111 3.00 4.45 8.54
CA ASN A 111 2.52 5.83 8.50
C ASN A 111 1.01 5.92 8.77
N TYR A 112 0.28 4.84 8.51
CA TYR A 112 -1.17 4.77 8.65
C TYR A 112 -1.63 4.23 10.00
N ILE A 113 -0.86 3.31 10.62
CA ILE A 113 -1.27 2.67 11.87
C ILE A 113 -1.24 3.70 12.99
N LYS A 114 -2.39 3.87 13.67
CA LYS A 114 -2.58 4.75 14.83
C LYS A 114 -2.84 3.97 16.10
N GLY A 115 -3.30 2.73 15.99
CA GLY A 115 -3.52 1.84 17.12
C GLY A 115 -3.47 0.38 16.72
N MET A 116 -3.11 -0.46 17.66
CA MET A 116 -3.09 -1.92 17.50
C MET A 116 -3.55 -2.59 18.78
N LYS A 117 -4.36 -3.64 18.63
CA LYS A 117 -4.64 -4.61 19.69
C LYS A 117 -3.88 -5.88 19.36
N VAL A 118 -3.03 -6.32 20.25
CA VAL A 118 -2.13 -7.45 20.00
C VAL A 118 -2.15 -8.44 21.15
N ALA A 119 -1.89 -9.70 20.85
CA ALA A 119 -1.64 -10.76 21.84
C ALA A 119 -0.14 -11.06 21.90
N LEU A 120 0.46 -10.89 23.07
CA LEU A 120 1.86 -11.21 23.32
C LEU A 120 2.08 -12.74 23.43
N PRO A 121 3.31 -13.25 23.29
CA PRO A 121 3.60 -14.67 23.44
C PRO A 121 3.17 -15.27 24.79
N SER A 122 3.08 -14.44 25.84
CA SER A 122 2.52 -14.83 27.15
C SER A 122 1.00 -15.09 27.13
N GLY A 123 0.32 -14.76 26.04
CA GLY A 123 -1.13 -14.75 25.93
C GLY A 123 -1.80 -13.48 26.47
N GLN A 124 -1.04 -12.53 27.01
CA GLN A 124 -1.58 -11.24 27.43
C GLN A 124 -2.01 -10.42 26.21
N VAL A 125 -3.21 -9.84 26.25
CA VAL A 125 -3.70 -8.93 25.22
C VAL A 125 -3.46 -7.50 25.69
N VAL A 126 -2.86 -6.68 24.81
CA VAL A 126 -2.56 -5.27 25.08
C VAL A 126 -3.08 -4.39 23.96
N GLN A 127 -3.47 -3.16 24.33
CA GLN A 127 -3.84 -2.10 23.41
C GLN A 127 -2.68 -1.11 23.34
N LEU A 128 -2.23 -0.81 22.12
CA LEU A 128 -1.17 0.17 21.83
C LEU A 128 -1.76 1.27 20.96
N GLY A 129 -1.47 2.53 21.27
CA GLY A 129 -2.04 3.66 20.52
C GLY A 129 -3.56 3.72 20.58
N GLY A 130 -4.18 4.24 19.53
CA GLY A 130 -5.63 4.43 19.41
C GLY A 130 -5.96 5.47 18.34
N LYS A 131 -7.18 6.02 18.36
CA LYS A 131 -7.62 7.08 17.44
C LYS A 131 -7.02 8.45 17.82
N LEU A 132 -5.70 8.55 17.72
CA LEU A 132 -4.92 9.73 18.11
C LEU A 132 -4.11 10.23 16.92
N VAL A 133 -4.27 11.51 16.57
CA VAL A 133 -3.44 12.17 15.56
C VAL A 133 -2.02 12.37 16.11
N LYS A 134 -1.90 12.70 17.40
CA LYS A 134 -0.64 12.91 18.10
C LYS A 134 -0.55 12.00 19.30
N ASN A 135 0.47 11.16 19.37
CA ASN A 135 0.78 10.33 20.52
C ASN A 135 2.32 10.34 20.72
N ASN A 136 2.80 11.14 21.66
CA ASN A 136 4.22 11.32 21.97
C ASN A 136 4.55 10.97 23.44
N MET A 137 3.72 10.15 24.09
CA MET A 137 3.94 9.71 25.46
C MET A 137 4.58 8.34 25.52
N GLY A 138 5.66 8.22 26.28
CA GLY A 138 6.36 6.97 26.53
C GLY A 138 7.13 6.42 25.34
N TYR A 139 7.51 5.15 25.43
CA TYR A 139 8.18 4.44 24.35
C TYR A 139 7.18 4.04 23.26
N ASP A 140 7.60 4.11 22.02
CA ASP A 140 6.79 3.72 20.86
C ASP A 140 6.86 2.20 20.63
N LEU A 141 6.14 1.46 21.45
CA LEU A 141 6.06 0.01 21.36
C LEU A 141 5.28 -0.46 20.12
N MET A 142 4.37 0.36 19.63
CA MET A 142 3.58 0.02 18.44
C MET A 142 4.49 -0.07 17.20
N HIS A 143 5.37 0.90 16.98
CA HIS A 143 6.32 0.89 15.86
C HIS A 143 7.42 -0.17 16.00
N LEU A 144 7.65 -0.69 17.20
CA LEU A 144 8.49 -1.87 17.39
C LEU A 144 7.85 -3.14 16.82
N LEU A 145 6.51 -3.25 16.91
CA LEU A 145 5.78 -4.41 16.39
C LEU A 145 5.56 -4.34 14.88
N ILE A 146 5.46 -3.12 14.31
CA ILE A 146 5.27 -2.92 12.87
C ILE A 146 6.56 -3.30 12.14
N GLY A 147 6.49 -4.28 11.24
CA GLY A 147 7.66 -4.84 10.55
C GLY A 147 8.41 -5.90 11.35
N SER A 148 7.80 -6.45 12.40
CA SER A 148 8.39 -7.55 13.20
C SER A 148 8.17 -8.94 12.60
N GLU A 149 7.49 -9.05 11.47
CA GLU A 149 7.18 -10.32 10.78
C GLU A 149 6.48 -11.35 11.68
N GLY A 150 5.66 -10.86 12.64
CA GLY A 150 4.93 -11.71 13.60
C GLY A 150 5.78 -12.34 14.71
N THR A 151 7.05 -11.97 14.84
CA THR A 151 7.97 -12.57 15.82
C THR A 151 7.76 -12.08 17.26
N LEU A 152 7.11 -10.92 17.45
CA LEU A 152 6.94 -10.28 18.76
C LEU A 152 5.51 -10.39 19.32
N ALA A 153 4.49 -10.40 18.45
CA ALA A 153 3.10 -10.47 18.87
C ALA A 153 2.20 -10.92 17.70
N VAL A 154 0.98 -11.36 18.06
CA VAL A 154 -0.10 -11.62 17.09
C VAL A 154 -1.04 -10.42 17.07
N VAL A 155 -1.19 -9.78 15.91
CA VAL A 155 -2.12 -8.66 15.72
C VAL A 155 -3.55 -9.17 15.70
N LEU A 156 -4.43 -8.53 16.43
CA LEU A 156 -5.87 -8.84 16.50
C LEU A 156 -6.73 -7.79 15.79
N GLU A 157 -6.42 -6.51 16.05
CA GLU A 157 -7.12 -5.36 15.48
C GLU A 157 -6.10 -4.27 15.13
N VAL A 158 -6.41 -3.47 14.11
CA VAL A 158 -5.64 -2.28 13.72
C VAL A 158 -6.55 -1.08 13.59
N THR A 159 -6.07 0.08 14.03
CA THR A 159 -6.69 1.38 13.76
C THR A 159 -5.83 2.10 12.73
N LEU A 160 -6.41 2.42 11.58
CA LEU A 160 -5.74 2.98 10.42
C LEU A 160 -6.22 4.39 10.14
N LYS A 161 -5.30 5.27 9.77
CA LYS A 161 -5.63 6.59 9.24
C LYS A 161 -6.14 6.46 7.81
N LEU A 162 -7.25 7.13 7.52
CA LEU A 162 -7.79 7.33 6.19
C LEU A 162 -7.39 8.72 5.66
N TYR A 163 -7.56 8.91 4.35
CA TYR A 163 -7.29 10.17 3.66
C TYR A 163 -8.51 10.62 2.88
N PRO A 164 -8.69 11.94 2.70
CA PRO A 164 -9.72 12.45 1.78
C PRO A 164 -9.47 11.92 0.37
N ARG A 165 -10.54 11.49 -0.29
CA ARG A 165 -10.49 11.08 -1.69
C ARG A 165 -10.47 12.33 -2.56
N LEU A 166 -9.59 12.36 -3.54
CA LEU A 166 -9.60 13.37 -4.59
C LEU A 166 -10.29 12.80 -5.83
N ASP A 167 -11.10 13.63 -6.49
CA ASP A 167 -12.03 13.16 -7.52
C ASP A 167 -11.33 12.86 -8.87
N TYR A 168 -10.19 13.50 -9.10
CA TYR A 168 -9.48 13.40 -10.37
C TYR A 168 -8.15 12.70 -10.21
N THR A 169 -7.97 11.61 -10.95
CA THR A 169 -6.71 10.86 -11.02
C THR A 169 -6.25 10.78 -12.46
N GLY A 170 -4.95 10.81 -12.68
CA GLY A 170 -4.36 10.69 -14.01
C GLY A 170 -3.08 9.86 -13.98
N ALA A 171 -2.74 9.29 -15.13
CA ALA A 171 -1.47 8.64 -15.34
C ALA A 171 -0.71 9.33 -16.49
N LEU A 172 0.56 9.60 -16.26
CA LEU A 172 1.48 10.15 -17.24
C LEU A 172 2.64 9.16 -17.42
N VAL A 173 2.98 8.83 -18.65
CA VAL A 173 4.16 8.00 -18.96
C VAL A 173 5.18 8.89 -19.66
N CYS A 174 6.42 8.93 -19.12
CA CYS A 174 7.53 9.65 -19.70
C CYS A 174 8.65 8.66 -20.09
N SER A 175 9.12 8.74 -21.32
CA SER A 175 10.13 7.83 -21.88
C SER A 175 11.52 8.44 -21.87
N PHE A 176 12.54 7.64 -21.52
CA PHE A 176 13.93 8.08 -21.40
C PHE A 176 14.92 7.09 -22.05
N LYS A 177 16.09 7.60 -22.39
CA LYS A 177 17.27 6.76 -22.73
C LYS A 177 17.96 6.18 -21.49
N ASN A 178 17.81 6.85 -20.32
CA ASN A 178 18.38 6.48 -19.02
C ASN A 178 17.55 7.12 -17.88
N THR A 179 17.77 6.70 -16.65
CA THR A 179 16.97 7.10 -15.46
C THR A 179 17.64 8.23 -14.67
N GLU A 180 17.30 9.49 -14.89
CA GLU A 180 17.84 10.59 -14.06
C GLU A 180 16.78 11.61 -13.54
N SER A 181 15.50 11.47 -13.90
CA SER A 181 14.52 12.55 -13.79
C SER A 181 13.61 12.54 -12.55
N VAL A 182 13.45 11.44 -11.83
CA VAL A 182 12.52 11.36 -10.68
C VAL A 182 12.82 12.41 -9.61
N ALA A 183 14.09 12.58 -9.27
CA ALA A 183 14.52 13.57 -8.29
C ALA A 183 14.31 15.04 -8.73
N ALA A 184 14.22 15.29 -10.04
CA ALA A 184 13.98 16.61 -10.59
C ALA A 184 12.51 17.04 -10.38
N VAL A 185 11.54 16.15 -10.63
CA VAL A 185 10.12 16.42 -10.39
C VAL A 185 9.85 16.72 -8.92
N GLN A 186 10.43 15.93 -8.01
CA GLN A 186 10.29 16.16 -6.57
C GLN A 186 10.88 17.51 -6.13
N ARG A 187 11.97 17.97 -6.75
CA ARG A 187 12.55 19.28 -6.46
C ARG A 187 11.67 20.46 -6.88
N GLN A 188 10.74 20.26 -7.79
CA GLN A 188 9.72 21.27 -8.14
C GLN A 188 8.60 21.40 -7.09
N GLY A 189 8.65 20.60 -6.02
CA GLY A 189 7.62 20.59 -4.98
C GLY A 189 6.40 19.75 -5.32
N ILE A 190 6.40 19.08 -6.46
CA ILE A 190 5.34 18.15 -6.88
C ILE A 190 5.65 16.78 -6.29
N ILE A 191 4.72 16.25 -5.50
CA ILE A 191 4.80 14.88 -4.99
C ILE A 191 3.68 14.08 -5.66
N PRO A 192 3.99 13.33 -6.71
CA PRO A 192 2.98 12.53 -7.40
C PRO A 192 2.45 11.42 -6.48
N LEU A 193 1.24 10.92 -6.77
CA LEU A 193 0.63 9.81 -6.04
C LEU A 193 1.51 8.56 -6.10
N ALA A 194 2.07 8.28 -7.28
CA ALA A 194 3.02 7.19 -7.49
C ALA A 194 4.04 7.56 -8.57
N VAL A 195 5.23 6.96 -8.48
CA VAL A 195 6.25 6.96 -9.54
C VAL A 195 6.76 5.54 -9.69
N GLU A 196 6.57 4.96 -10.86
CA GLU A 196 6.99 3.60 -11.17
C GLU A 196 8.01 3.60 -12.32
N TYR A 197 9.04 2.81 -12.13
CA TYR A 197 10.02 2.52 -13.16
C TYR A 197 9.58 1.29 -13.96
N MET A 198 9.66 1.38 -15.28
CA MET A 198 9.39 0.28 -16.18
C MET A 198 10.50 0.18 -17.23
N ASP A 199 11.11 -0.98 -17.35
CA ASP A 199 11.96 -1.27 -18.52
C ASP A 199 11.07 -1.39 -19.77
N ARG A 200 11.46 -0.70 -20.85
CA ARG A 200 10.68 -0.68 -22.09
C ARG A 200 10.43 -2.05 -22.68
N MET A 201 11.43 -2.91 -22.71
CA MET A 201 11.31 -4.24 -23.29
C MET A 201 10.28 -5.06 -22.49
N ILE A 202 10.36 -4.99 -21.15
CA ILE A 202 9.41 -5.67 -20.27
C ILE A 202 7.99 -5.10 -20.46
N ALA A 203 7.85 -3.77 -20.58
CA ALA A 203 6.55 -3.13 -20.79
C ALA A 203 5.88 -3.59 -22.08
N VAL A 204 6.64 -3.63 -23.19
CA VAL A 204 6.12 -4.07 -24.50
C VAL A 204 5.78 -5.56 -24.49
N GLU A 205 6.68 -6.42 -24.00
CA GLU A 205 6.43 -7.87 -23.92
C GLU A 205 5.22 -8.19 -23.02
N THR A 206 5.07 -7.48 -21.91
CA THR A 206 3.92 -7.68 -21.02
C THR A 206 2.64 -7.20 -21.67
N ALA A 207 2.65 -6.03 -22.32
CA ALA A 207 1.48 -5.52 -23.04
C ALA A 207 1.02 -6.51 -24.12
N GLU A 208 1.93 -7.06 -24.91
CA GLU A 208 1.62 -8.09 -25.92
C GLU A 208 0.99 -9.34 -25.31
N LYS A 209 1.56 -9.86 -24.20
CA LYS A 209 1.03 -11.04 -23.49
C LYS A 209 -0.41 -10.88 -23.02
N ILE A 210 -0.78 -9.67 -22.58
CA ILE A 210 -2.13 -9.38 -22.10
C ILE A 210 -3.04 -8.72 -23.16
N SER A 211 -2.61 -8.74 -24.43
CA SER A 211 -3.34 -8.17 -25.59
C SER A 211 -3.65 -6.67 -25.41
N LYS A 212 -2.69 -5.92 -24.92
CA LYS A 212 -2.70 -4.45 -24.78
C LYS A 212 -1.63 -3.82 -25.64
N THR A 213 -1.66 -2.49 -25.71
CA THR A 213 -0.63 -1.71 -26.41
C THR A 213 0.04 -0.78 -25.40
N TRP A 214 1.38 -0.78 -25.40
CA TRP A 214 2.13 0.20 -24.64
C TRP A 214 2.16 1.54 -25.37
N PRO A 215 1.85 2.68 -24.72
CA PRO A 215 1.61 3.93 -25.43
C PRO A 215 2.87 4.65 -25.91
N MET A 216 4.06 4.12 -25.63
CA MET A 216 5.33 4.81 -25.90
C MET A 216 6.02 4.28 -27.15
N SER A 217 6.77 5.17 -27.85
CA SER A 217 7.54 4.84 -29.06
C SER A 217 8.81 4.03 -28.76
N ASP A 218 9.38 3.39 -29.79
CA ASP A 218 10.48 2.43 -29.68
C ASP A 218 11.86 3.04 -29.35
N GLU A 219 12.00 4.38 -29.30
CA GLU A 219 13.29 5.04 -29.11
C GLU A 219 13.78 5.04 -27.65
N GLY A 220 12.88 4.87 -26.67
CA GLY A 220 13.21 4.85 -25.25
C GLY A 220 13.62 3.48 -24.75
N LYS A 221 14.41 3.44 -23.67
CA LYS A 221 14.80 2.22 -22.96
C LYS A 221 14.08 2.07 -21.63
N VAL A 222 13.64 3.18 -21.07
CA VAL A 222 13.05 3.26 -19.74
C VAL A 222 11.83 4.16 -19.79
N ASP A 223 10.78 3.75 -19.11
CA ASP A 223 9.59 4.56 -18.89
C ASP A 223 9.38 4.83 -17.40
N LEU A 224 9.03 6.06 -17.08
CA LEU A 224 8.54 6.43 -15.77
C LEU A 224 7.03 6.66 -15.86
N ILE A 225 6.28 5.94 -15.03
CA ILE A 225 4.85 6.11 -14.91
C ILE A 225 4.60 6.98 -13.68
N TYR A 226 4.05 8.16 -13.89
CA TYR A 226 3.60 9.04 -12.81
C TYR A 226 2.09 8.89 -12.66
N MET A 227 1.63 8.66 -11.44
CA MET A 227 0.22 8.81 -11.09
C MET A 227 0.05 10.11 -10.32
N VAL A 228 -0.98 10.86 -10.67
CA VAL A 228 -1.32 12.13 -10.01
C VAL A 228 -2.77 12.09 -9.55
N GLU A 229 -3.08 12.82 -8.49
CA GLU A 229 -4.44 12.99 -7.97
C GLU A 229 -4.64 14.44 -7.55
N GLU A 230 -5.76 15.04 -7.97
CA GLU A 230 -6.09 16.43 -7.72
C GLU A 230 -7.58 16.64 -7.43
N ALA A 231 -7.91 17.80 -6.84
CA ALA A 231 -9.28 18.14 -6.50
C ALA A 231 -10.11 18.63 -7.71
N THR A 232 -9.45 19.05 -8.81
CA THR A 232 -10.12 19.53 -10.03
C THR A 232 -9.40 19.00 -11.27
N GLU A 233 -10.11 18.91 -12.37
CA GLU A 233 -9.56 18.47 -13.65
C GLU A 233 -8.47 19.43 -14.17
N ASP A 234 -8.69 20.75 -14.04
CA ASP A 234 -7.71 21.76 -14.43
C ASP A 234 -6.40 21.60 -13.65
N ALA A 235 -6.47 21.38 -12.33
CA ALA A 235 -5.31 21.15 -11.50
C ALA A 235 -4.57 19.84 -11.87
N LEU A 236 -5.33 18.81 -12.28
CA LEU A 236 -4.73 17.56 -12.74
C LEU A 236 -3.89 17.76 -14.01
N TYR A 237 -4.43 18.49 -15.01
CA TYR A 237 -3.69 18.79 -16.23
C TYR A 237 -2.51 19.73 -15.99
N GLU A 238 -2.63 20.71 -15.10
CA GLU A 238 -1.54 21.60 -14.71
C GLU A 238 -0.38 20.81 -14.06
N THR A 239 -0.72 19.93 -13.11
CA THR A 239 0.26 19.08 -12.43
C THR A 239 0.93 18.12 -13.42
N ALA A 240 0.15 17.44 -14.27
CA ALA A 240 0.68 16.52 -15.27
C ALA A 240 1.55 17.26 -16.31
N GLY A 241 1.16 18.44 -16.74
CA GLY A 241 1.93 19.29 -17.65
C GLY A 241 3.28 19.70 -17.04
N THR A 242 3.28 20.13 -15.77
CA THR A 242 4.52 20.50 -15.07
C THR A 242 5.47 19.30 -14.90
N ILE A 243 4.94 18.09 -14.66
CA ILE A 243 5.73 16.86 -14.64
C ILE A 243 6.33 16.58 -16.02
N ALA A 244 5.53 16.66 -17.09
CA ALA A 244 5.98 16.43 -18.46
C ALA A 244 7.10 17.40 -18.85
N GLU A 245 6.90 18.71 -18.66
CA GLU A 245 7.92 19.74 -18.93
C GLU A 245 9.21 19.52 -18.13
N THR A 246 9.09 19.12 -16.86
CA THR A 246 10.25 18.79 -16.04
C THR A 246 10.99 17.57 -16.59
N CYS A 247 10.26 16.53 -17.00
CA CYS A 247 10.84 15.34 -17.59
C CYS A 247 11.54 15.67 -18.92
N GLU A 248 10.94 16.48 -19.77
CA GLU A 248 11.51 16.94 -21.05
C GLU A 248 12.79 17.76 -20.82
N ALA A 249 12.79 18.68 -19.86
CA ALA A 249 13.96 19.44 -19.48
C ALA A 249 15.13 18.57 -18.98
N HIS A 250 14.84 17.34 -18.56
CA HIS A 250 15.82 16.36 -18.08
C HIS A 250 16.02 15.17 -19.03
N GLY A 251 15.64 15.33 -20.30
CA GLY A 251 15.97 14.40 -21.36
C GLY A 251 14.91 13.32 -21.65
N ALA A 252 13.66 13.54 -21.23
CA ALA A 252 12.56 12.71 -21.73
C ALA A 252 12.44 12.85 -23.25
N LEU A 253 12.27 11.74 -23.93
CA LEU A 253 12.09 11.68 -25.38
C LEU A 253 10.66 11.99 -25.81
N ASN A 254 9.72 11.57 -24.97
CA ASN A 254 8.30 11.70 -25.18
C ASN A 254 7.54 11.58 -23.85
N SER A 255 6.39 12.22 -23.77
CA SER A 255 5.46 12.16 -22.64
C SER A 255 4.04 11.94 -23.13
N VAL A 256 3.29 11.01 -22.54
CA VAL A 256 1.92 10.68 -22.91
C VAL A 256 1.04 10.68 -21.66
N ILE A 257 0.00 11.50 -21.66
CA ILE A 257 -1.02 11.54 -20.61
C ILE A 257 -2.14 10.56 -20.99
N ALA A 258 -2.52 9.69 -20.07
CA ALA A 258 -3.70 8.85 -20.23
C ALA A 258 -4.96 9.70 -19.97
N GLU A 259 -5.68 10.03 -21.04
CA GLU A 259 -6.82 10.96 -21.01
C GLU A 259 -8.10 10.36 -20.42
N ASN A 260 -8.17 9.03 -20.29
CA ASN A 260 -9.38 8.36 -19.82
C ASN A 260 -9.06 7.14 -18.96
N ASP A 261 -10.05 6.70 -18.20
CA ASP A 261 -9.95 5.56 -17.28
C ASP A 261 -9.51 4.26 -17.95
N LYS A 262 -9.80 4.07 -19.22
CA LYS A 262 -9.42 2.86 -19.96
C LYS A 262 -7.91 2.84 -20.20
N ASP A 263 -7.35 3.97 -20.64
CA ASP A 263 -5.91 4.08 -20.91
C ASP A 263 -5.10 4.03 -19.62
N GLN A 264 -5.59 4.68 -18.56
CA GLN A 264 -5.00 4.56 -17.22
C GLN A 264 -4.98 3.09 -16.75
N ARG A 265 -6.13 2.38 -16.85
CA ARG A 265 -6.20 0.95 -16.51
C ARG A 265 -5.26 0.10 -17.35
N ASN A 266 -5.15 0.36 -18.65
CA ASN A 266 -4.23 -0.37 -19.52
C ASN A 266 -2.77 -0.24 -19.06
N ILE A 267 -2.32 0.97 -18.74
CA ILE A 267 -0.97 1.23 -18.23
C ILE A 267 -0.72 0.48 -16.92
N LEU A 268 -1.69 0.54 -15.99
CA LEU A 268 -1.58 -0.12 -14.69
C LEU A 268 -1.64 -1.65 -14.79
N GLU A 269 -2.44 -2.20 -15.72
CA GLU A 269 -2.49 -3.64 -15.97
C GLU A 269 -1.15 -4.15 -16.53
N VAL A 270 -0.53 -3.43 -17.48
CA VAL A 270 0.81 -3.79 -17.99
C VAL A 270 1.84 -3.75 -16.85
N ARG A 271 1.78 -2.75 -15.99
CA ARG A 271 2.70 -2.64 -14.85
C ARG A 271 2.54 -3.76 -13.83
N SER A 272 1.33 -4.29 -13.66
CA SER A 272 0.99 -5.26 -12.60
C SER A 272 1.20 -6.72 -12.99
N ASN A 273 1.40 -7.03 -14.27
CA ASN A 273 1.64 -8.36 -14.83
C ASN A 273 3.09 -8.58 -15.22
#